data_bd04bef5f53435e8a1e516e50ee2fc00
#
_entry.id   bd04bef5f53435e8a1e516e50ee2fc00
#
_cell.length_a   1.000
_cell.length_b   1.000
_cell.length_c   1.000
_cell.angle_alpha   90.00
_cell.angle_beta   90.00
_cell.angle_gamma   90.00
#
_symmetry.space_group_name_H-M   'P 1'
#
loop_
_entity.id
_entity.type
_entity.pdbx_description
1 polymer ?
#
loop_
_entity_poly.entity_id
_entity_poly.type
_entity_poly.pdbx_seq_one_letter_code
_entity_poly.pdbx_strand_id
1 'polypeptide(L)'
;MKVALIDIGVSKNEVENKMMVRHFSFENGKMEEKYKEPEEEHGTRCFKEIVSNTKNTNLQILDLNIVNDSGSLNVFPMVAAIEKAIQEQVDIINISLGLTEYSQELYDVCEKAIGNNIVILSAASHRNTISFPADFNNVICVNVDQNQNEK
;
A
#
# COMPACT_ATOMS: atom_id res chain seq x y z
N MET A 1 -5.51 12.20 -10.02
CA MET A 1 -5.52 10.79 -9.54
C MET A 1 -4.80 10.73 -8.20
N LYS A 2 -5.43 10.12 -7.21
CA LYS A 2 -4.90 9.96 -5.87
C LYS A 2 -4.68 8.48 -5.57
N VAL A 3 -3.47 8.10 -5.20
CA VAL A 3 -3.07 6.71 -4.95
C VAL A 3 -2.57 6.58 -3.51
N ALA A 4 -3.10 5.61 -2.77
CA ALA A 4 -2.54 5.18 -1.50
C ALA A 4 -1.54 4.04 -1.75
N LEU A 5 -0.31 4.23 -1.30
CA LEU A 5 0.71 3.19 -1.26
C LEU A 5 0.82 2.66 0.17
N ILE A 6 0.35 1.45 0.39
CA ILE A 6 0.45 0.77 1.69
C ILE A 6 1.69 -0.14 1.66
N ASP A 7 2.71 0.26 2.41
CA ASP A 7 4.01 -0.39 2.44
C ASP A 7 4.75 -0.04 3.76
N ILE A 8 6.04 -0.26 3.82
CA ILE A 8 6.90 0.06 4.97
C ILE A 8 7.44 1.50 4.98
N GLY A 9 6.90 2.36 4.13
CA GLY A 9 7.25 3.78 4.03
C GLY A 9 8.14 4.14 2.84
N VAL A 10 8.08 5.41 2.45
CA VAL A 10 8.84 6.02 1.35
C VAL A 10 9.83 7.04 1.89
N SER A 11 11.10 6.94 1.50
CA SER A 11 12.13 7.92 1.91
C SER A 11 11.85 9.30 1.30
N LYS A 12 11.84 10.33 2.14
CA LYS A 12 11.66 11.72 1.69
C LYS A 12 12.71 12.18 0.69
N ASN A 13 13.93 11.64 0.77
CA ASN A 13 15.01 12.00 -0.13
C ASN A 13 14.74 11.61 -1.59
N GLU A 14 13.83 10.68 -1.81
CA GLU A 14 13.45 10.17 -3.13
C GLU A 14 12.20 10.84 -3.70
N VAL A 15 11.58 11.73 -2.94
CA VAL A 15 10.40 12.48 -3.38
C VAL A 15 10.85 13.81 -3.99
N GLU A 16 10.58 13.98 -5.29
CA GLU A 16 10.86 15.24 -5.97
C GLU A 16 9.97 16.38 -5.44
N ASN A 17 10.53 17.59 -5.34
CA ASN A 17 9.85 18.78 -4.80
C ASN A 17 8.54 19.19 -5.53
N LYS A 18 8.28 18.64 -6.71
CA LYS A 18 7.08 18.92 -7.52
C LYS A 18 5.96 17.92 -7.28
N MET A 19 6.21 16.84 -6.55
CA MET A 19 5.22 15.81 -6.31
C MET A 19 4.45 16.08 -5.03
N MET A 20 3.14 15.85 -5.08
CA MET A 20 2.29 15.92 -3.90
C MET A 20 2.28 14.56 -3.20
N VAL A 21 3.14 14.41 -2.20
CA VAL A 21 3.22 13.22 -1.35
C VAL A 21 2.90 13.60 0.08
N ARG A 22 1.96 12.89 0.70
CA ARG A 22 1.65 12.99 2.13
C ARG A 22 2.05 11.70 2.80
N HIS A 23 2.72 11.80 3.95
CA HIS A 23 3.23 10.67 4.70
C HIS A 23 2.40 10.42 5.95
N PHE A 24 2.02 9.17 6.15
CA PHE A 24 1.31 8.70 7.33
C PHE A 24 2.04 7.51 7.93
N SER A 25 2.03 7.41 9.25
CA SER A 25 2.60 6.29 9.99
C SER A 25 1.57 5.71 10.96
N PHE A 26 1.63 4.41 11.19
CA PHE A 26 0.76 3.77 12.17
C PHE A 26 1.31 3.98 13.58
N GLU A 27 0.59 4.77 14.37
CA GLU A 27 0.92 5.08 15.75
C GLU A 27 -0.36 5.09 16.60
N ASN A 28 -0.28 4.61 17.84
CA ASN A 28 -1.40 4.64 18.79
C ASN A 28 -2.71 4.04 18.24
N GLY A 29 -2.62 2.98 17.44
CA GLY A 29 -3.78 2.27 16.89
C GLY A 29 -4.45 2.94 15.67
N LYS A 30 -3.84 3.96 15.07
CA LYS A 30 -4.37 4.67 13.89
C LYS A 30 -3.28 5.18 12.96
N MET A 31 -3.67 5.57 11.74
CA MET A 31 -2.77 6.27 10.82
C MET A 31 -2.75 7.76 11.16
N GLU A 32 -1.60 8.25 11.59
CA GLU A 32 -1.34 9.67 11.84
C GLU A 32 -0.52 10.29 10.71
N GLU A 33 -0.82 11.55 10.34
CA GLU A 33 -0.04 12.27 9.35
C GLU A 33 1.31 12.67 9.94
N LYS A 34 2.26 11.77 9.80
CA LYS A 34 3.60 11.89 10.34
C LYS A 34 4.57 11.10 9.48
N TYR A 35 5.70 11.72 9.18
CA TYR A 35 6.78 11.03 8.50
C TYR A 35 7.58 10.16 9.47
N LYS A 36 7.84 8.92 9.05
CA LYS A 36 8.78 8.01 9.69
C LYS A 36 9.76 7.51 8.63
N GLU A 37 11.05 7.71 8.83
CA GLU A 37 12.07 7.21 7.91
C GLU A 37 11.99 5.70 7.82
N PRO A 38 11.84 5.10 6.62
CA PRO A 38 11.81 3.66 6.47
C PRO A 38 13.19 3.04 6.74
N GLU A 39 13.20 1.88 7.38
CA GLU A 39 14.43 1.12 7.63
C GLU A 39 14.91 0.36 6.38
N GLU A 40 14.01 0.09 5.44
CA GLU A 40 14.27 -0.63 4.20
C GLU A 40 13.73 0.14 2.99
N GLU A 41 14.28 -0.15 1.81
CA GLU A 41 13.94 0.56 0.56
C GLU A 41 12.70 0.01 -0.17
N HIS A 42 12.02 -1.01 0.35
CA HIS A 42 10.94 -1.68 -0.38
C HIS A 42 9.84 -0.71 -0.80
N GLY A 43 9.26 0.04 0.12
CA GLY A 43 8.21 1.03 -0.18
C GLY A 43 8.71 2.14 -1.11
N THR A 44 9.97 2.57 -0.94
CA THR A 44 10.60 3.56 -1.83
C THR A 44 10.74 3.05 -3.27
N ARG A 45 11.08 1.77 -3.46
CA ARG A 45 11.12 1.15 -4.80
C ARG A 45 9.73 1.08 -5.42
N CYS A 46 8.73 0.63 -4.68
CA CYS A 46 7.34 0.61 -5.16
C CYS A 46 6.86 2.01 -5.57
N PHE A 47 7.18 3.01 -4.77
CA PHE A 47 6.90 4.41 -5.10
C PHE A 47 7.54 4.84 -6.42
N LYS A 48 8.83 4.56 -6.61
CA LYS A 48 9.57 4.88 -7.86
C LYS A 48 8.93 4.22 -9.08
N GLU A 49 8.50 2.96 -8.96
CA GLU A 49 7.82 2.25 -10.06
C GLU A 49 6.47 2.89 -10.41
N ILE A 50 5.67 3.28 -9.42
CA ILE A 50 4.40 3.98 -9.66
C ILE A 50 4.66 5.29 -10.39
N VAL A 51 5.61 6.08 -9.93
CA VAL A 51 5.90 7.42 -10.47
C VAL A 51 6.48 7.34 -11.87
N SER A 52 7.47 6.47 -12.11
CA SER A 52 8.16 6.36 -13.39
C SER A 52 7.25 5.84 -14.52
N ASN A 53 6.25 5.03 -14.17
CA ASN A 53 5.31 4.45 -15.12
C ASN A 53 4.01 5.26 -15.28
N THR A 54 3.85 6.35 -14.54
CA THR A 54 2.66 7.19 -14.60
C THR A 54 2.93 8.44 -15.44
N LYS A 55 2.08 8.67 -16.45
CA LYS A 55 2.09 9.90 -17.28
C LYS A 55 1.19 11.00 -16.71
N ASN A 56 0.54 10.76 -15.60
CA ASN A 56 -0.39 11.71 -14.99
C ASN A 56 0.38 12.77 -14.20
N THR A 57 0.35 14.02 -14.67
CA THR A 57 1.04 15.15 -14.04
C THR A 57 0.39 15.61 -12.72
N ASN A 58 -0.84 15.17 -12.44
CA ASN A 58 -1.59 15.50 -11.22
C ASN A 58 -1.69 14.30 -10.27
N LEU A 59 -0.66 13.46 -10.24
CA LEU A 59 -0.57 12.34 -9.33
C LEU A 59 -0.35 12.82 -7.89
N GLN A 60 -1.19 12.36 -6.98
CA GLN A 60 -1.05 12.54 -5.54
C GLN A 60 -0.82 11.18 -4.90
N ILE A 61 0.17 11.06 -4.05
CA ILE A 61 0.50 9.82 -3.34
C ILE A 61 0.27 10.00 -1.85
N LEU A 62 -0.45 9.08 -1.24
CA LEU A 62 -0.46 8.88 0.20
C LEU A 62 0.48 7.71 0.51
N ASP A 63 1.59 8.01 1.15
CA ASP A 63 2.50 7.01 1.71
C ASP A 63 1.96 6.58 3.07
N LEU A 64 1.47 5.36 3.16
CA LEU A 64 0.88 4.77 4.37
C LEU A 64 1.83 3.70 4.92
N ASN A 65 2.72 4.12 5.81
CA ASN A 65 3.67 3.23 6.47
C ASN A 65 2.98 2.44 7.58
N ILE A 66 2.86 1.12 7.38
CA ILE A 66 2.16 0.20 8.29
C ILE A 66 3.09 -0.57 9.24
N VAL A 67 4.35 -0.22 9.30
CA VAL A 67 5.27 -0.80 10.29
C VAL A 67 4.94 -0.22 11.66
N ASN A 68 4.57 -1.09 12.59
CA ASN A 68 4.31 -0.69 13.98
C ASN A 68 5.63 -0.41 14.74
N ASP A 69 5.51 0.07 15.98
CA ASP A 69 6.68 0.41 16.82
C ASP A 69 7.58 -0.78 17.15
N SER A 70 7.08 -2.01 17.05
CA SER A 70 7.88 -3.22 17.22
C SER A 70 8.58 -3.70 15.93
N GLY A 71 8.41 -2.98 14.81
CA GLY A 71 8.95 -3.36 13.50
C GLY A 71 8.19 -4.52 12.84
N SER A 72 7.04 -4.92 13.36
CA SER A 72 6.26 -6.03 12.83
C SER A 72 5.10 -5.56 11.93
N LEU A 73 4.70 -6.43 11.00
CA LEU A 73 3.51 -6.27 10.17
C LEU A 73 2.40 -7.14 10.75
N ASN A 74 1.22 -6.57 10.89
CA ASN A 74 0.03 -7.32 11.29
C ASN A 74 -1.23 -6.72 10.67
N VAL A 75 -2.39 -7.31 10.95
CA VAL A 75 -3.66 -6.92 10.34
C VAL A 75 -4.12 -5.50 10.73
N PHE A 76 -3.90 -5.08 11.96
CA PHE A 76 -4.45 -3.80 12.46
C PHE A 76 -3.91 -2.57 11.72
N PRO A 77 -2.58 -2.41 11.53
CA PRO A 77 -2.06 -1.32 10.71
C PRO A 77 -2.55 -1.36 9.26
N MET A 78 -2.71 -2.54 8.67
CA MET A 78 -3.21 -2.68 7.30
C MET A 78 -4.67 -2.24 7.17
N VAL A 79 -5.53 -2.66 8.10
CA VAL A 79 -6.93 -2.21 8.18
C VAL A 79 -6.99 -0.70 8.37
N ALA A 80 -6.22 -0.14 9.31
CA ALA A 80 -6.17 1.30 9.57
C ALA A 80 -5.71 2.09 8.33
N ALA A 81 -4.75 1.57 7.56
CA ALA A 81 -4.28 2.20 6.34
C ALA A 81 -5.36 2.21 5.24
N ILE A 82 -6.08 1.11 5.05
CA ILE A 82 -7.20 1.06 4.10
C ILE A 82 -8.32 2.01 4.52
N GLU A 83 -8.68 2.05 5.81
CA GLU A 83 -9.65 3.02 6.32
C GLU A 83 -9.21 4.47 6.09
N LYS A 84 -7.92 4.77 6.29
CA LYS A 84 -7.36 6.09 6.01
C LYS A 84 -7.46 6.42 4.52
N ALA A 85 -7.16 5.48 3.64
CA ALA A 85 -7.30 5.67 2.20
C ALA A 85 -8.76 5.96 1.79
N ILE A 86 -9.73 5.29 2.41
CA ILE A 86 -11.17 5.58 2.21
C ILE A 86 -11.51 7.01 2.66
N GLN A 87 -11.07 7.42 3.86
CA GLN A 87 -11.31 8.77 4.39
C GLN A 87 -10.73 9.86 3.49
N GLU A 88 -9.56 9.62 2.92
CA GLU A 88 -8.87 10.53 2.00
C GLU A 88 -9.43 10.48 0.56
N GLN A 89 -10.40 9.60 0.30
CA GLN A 89 -11.05 9.47 -1.01
C GLN A 89 -10.05 9.22 -2.14
N VAL A 90 -9.19 8.21 -1.97
CA VAL A 90 -8.26 7.82 -3.02
C VAL A 90 -8.97 7.11 -4.17
N ASP A 91 -8.36 7.12 -5.34
CA ASP A 91 -8.86 6.38 -6.50
C ASP A 91 -8.38 4.92 -6.50
N ILE A 92 -7.13 4.73 -6.04
CA ILE A 92 -6.45 3.43 -6.05
C ILE A 92 -5.73 3.20 -4.72
N ILE A 93 -5.82 1.98 -4.20
CA ILE A 93 -4.98 1.48 -3.12
C ILE A 93 -4.02 0.44 -3.71
N ASN A 94 -2.72 0.67 -3.58
CA ASN A 94 -1.68 -0.30 -3.91
C ASN A 94 -1.10 -0.87 -2.62
N ILE A 95 -1.22 -2.19 -2.43
CA ILE A 95 -0.70 -2.92 -1.28
C ILE A 95 0.44 -3.83 -1.75
N SER A 96 1.66 -3.48 -1.37
CA SER A 96 2.87 -4.21 -1.80
C SER A 96 3.31 -5.26 -0.78
N LEU A 97 2.53 -5.48 0.25
CA LEU A 97 2.78 -6.41 1.35
C LEU A 97 1.59 -7.35 1.52
N GLY A 98 1.83 -8.54 2.06
CA GLY A 98 0.78 -9.50 2.32
C GLY A 98 0.88 -10.14 3.70
N LEU A 99 -0.26 -10.60 4.21
CA LEU A 99 -0.38 -11.36 5.44
C LEU A 99 -0.74 -12.82 5.12
N THR A 100 -0.21 -13.75 5.89
CA THR A 100 -0.46 -15.19 5.65
C THR A 100 -1.75 -15.69 6.30
N GLU A 101 -2.31 -14.92 7.23
CA GLU A 101 -3.52 -15.29 7.96
C GLU A 101 -4.74 -14.54 7.42
N TYR A 102 -5.84 -15.28 7.27
CA TYR A 102 -7.12 -14.68 6.93
C TYR A 102 -7.63 -13.81 8.08
N SER A 103 -8.19 -12.66 7.75
CA SER A 103 -8.88 -11.79 8.69
C SER A 103 -10.20 -11.31 8.07
N GLN A 104 -11.30 -11.54 8.79
CA GLN A 104 -12.62 -11.02 8.41
C GLN A 104 -12.63 -9.49 8.39
N GLU A 105 -11.97 -8.86 9.36
CA GLU A 105 -11.86 -7.40 9.45
C GLU A 105 -11.15 -6.81 8.24
N LEU A 106 -10.07 -7.46 7.77
CA LEU A 106 -9.37 -7.05 6.56
C LEU A 106 -10.25 -7.23 5.31
N TYR A 107 -10.99 -8.33 5.22
CA TYR A 107 -11.94 -8.54 4.14
C TYR A 107 -13.02 -7.45 4.12
N ASP A 108 -13.63 -7.17 5.25
CA ASP A 108 -14.72 -6.20 5.38
C ASP A 108 -14.28 -4.77 5.01
N VAL A 109 -13.06 -4.37 5.39
CA VAL A 109 -12.53 -3.04 5.02
C VAL A 109 -12.21 -2.96 3.52
N CYS A 110 -11.75 -4.05 2.90
CA CYS A 110 -11.61 -4.12 1.44
C CYS A 110 -12.95 -3.98 0.73
N GLU A 111 -14.00 -4.70 1.18
CA GLU A 111 -15.36 -4.53 0.67
C GLU A 111 -15.85 -3.08 0.79
N LYS A 112 -15.60 -2.45 1.93
CA LYS A 112 -15.95 -1.04 2.17
C LYS A 112 -15.23 -0.10 1.19
N ALA A 113 -13.94 -0.32 0.92
CA ALA A 113 -13.18 0.47 -0.04
C ALA A 113 -13.75 0.34 -1.45
N ILE A 114 -14.05 -0.89 -1.89
CA ILE A 114 -14.64 -1.17 -3.21
C ILE A 114 -16.03 -0.56 -3.32
N GLY A 115 -16.84 -0.64 -2.26
CA GLY A 115 -18.14 0.05 -2.18
C GLY A 115 -18.05 1.57 -2.30
N ASN A 116 -16.89 2.16 -2.04
CA ASN A 116 -16.58 3.57 -2.27
C ASN A 116 -15.91 3.84 -3.64
N ASN A 117 -16.01 2.90 -4.58
CA ASN A 117 -15.41 2.95 -5.92
C ASN A 117 -13.87 3.06 -5.92
N ILE A 118 -13.21 2.53 -4.91
CA ILE A 118 -11.75 2.47 -4.84
C ILE A 118 -11.27 1.14 -5.41
N VAL A 119 -10.29 1.17 -6.30
CA VAL A 119 -9.64 -0.03 -6.84
C VAL A 119 -8.54 -0.47 -5.89
N ILE A 120 -8.51 -1.76 -5.52
CA ILE A 120 -7.45 -2.33 -4.70
C ILE A 120 -6.58 -3.26 -5.55
N LEU A 121 -5.29 -2.96 -5.59
CA LEU A 121 -4.24 -3.80 -6.17
C LEU A 121 -3.42 -4.36 -5.02
N SER A 122 -3.16 -5.66 -5.00
CA SER A 122 -2.32 -6.28 -3.96
C SER A 122 -1.35 -7.29 -4.55
N ALA A 123 -0.11 -7.23 -4.07
CA ALA A 123 0.95 -8.14 -4.49
C ALA A 123 0.68 -9.57 -4.01
N ALA A 124 0.79 -10.53 -4.92
CA ALA A 124 0.82 -11.95 -4.59
C ALA A 124 2.08 -12.31 -3.81
N SER A 125 2.01 -13.41 -3.07
CA SER A 125 3.18 -13.97 -2.41
C SER A 125 4.22 -14.47 -3.44
N HIS A 126 5.49 -14.08 -3.27
CA HIS A 126 6.59 -14.60 -4.09
C HIS A 126 6.86 -16.09 -3.92
N ARG A 127 6.27 -16.72 -2.91
CA ARG A 127 6.47 -18.14 -2.57
C ARG A 127 5.32 -19.03 -3.03
N ASN A 128 4.41 -18.54 -3.86
CA ASN A 128 3.18 -19.25 -4.26
C ASN A 128 2.36 -19.75 -3.05
N THR A 129 2.37 -19.00 -1.96
CA THR A 129 1.57 -19.24 -0.77
C THR A 129 0.40 -18.26 -0.72
N ILE A 130 -0.65 -18.62 0.02
CA ILE A 130 -1.79 -17.73 0.26
C ILE A 130 -1.29 -16.43 0.89
N SER A 131 -1.78 -15.30 0.38
CA SER A 131 -1.43 -13.96 0.84
C SER A 131 -2.64 -13.05 0.82
N PHE A 132 -2.96 -12.43 1.93
CA PHE A 132 -4.08 -11.49 2.04
C PHE A 132 -3.58 -10.04 2.10
N PRO A 133 -4.28 -9.12 1.42
CA PRO A 133 -5.57 -9.26 0.75
C PRO A 133 -5.52 -9.76 -0.70
N ALA A 134 -4.37 -10.11 -1.28
CA ALA A 134 -4.23 -10.51 -2.68
C ALA A 134 -5.15 -11.68 -3.07
N ASP A 135 -5.37 -12.63 -2.17
CA ASP A 135 -6.23 -13.81 -2.42
C ASP A 135 -7.73 -13.57 -2.13
N PHE A 136 -8.12 -12.34 -1.80
CA PHE A 136 -9.55 -12.01 -1.77
C PHE A 136 -10.11 -11.88 -3.19
N ASN A 137 -11.33 -12.39 -3.40
CA ASN A 137 -11.99 -12.39 -4.70
C ASN A 137 -12.38 -11.00 -5.25
N ASN A 138 -12.35 -10.00 -4.39
CA ASN A 138 -12.70 -8.60 -4.67
C ASN A 138 -11.49 -7.68 -4.84
N VAL A 139 -10.28 -8.22 -4.72
CA VAL A 139 -9.00 -7.51 -4.86
C VAL A 139 -8.30 -7.95 -6.15
N ILE A 140 -7.66 -7.02 -6.84
CA ILE A 140 -6.85 -7.35 -8.02
C ILE A 140 -5.48 -7.85 -7.54
N CYS A 141 -5.26 -9.14 -7.70
CA CYS A 141 -3.98 -9.78 -7.40
C CYS A 141 -2.95 -9.47 -8.49
N VAL A 142 -1.80 -8.96 -8.10
CA VAL A 142 -0.68 -8.66 -9.01
C VAL A 142 0.49 -9.59 -8.71
N ASN A 143 0.97 -10.27 -9.72
CA ASN A 143 2.11 -11.19 -9.62
C ASN A 143 3.23 -10.77 -10.56
N VAL A 144 4.45 -11.20 -10.26
CA VAL A 144 5.61 -11.01 -11.14
C VAL A 144 5.48 -11.94 -12.35
N ASP A 145 5.69 -11.40 -13.55
CA ASP A 145 5.80 -12.22 -14.76
C ASP A 145 7.12 -13.02 -14.72
N GLN A 146 6.99 -14.34 -14.55
CA GLN A 146 8.14 -15.25 -14.49
C GLN A 146 8.92 -15.32 -15.81
N ASN A 147 8.34 -14.86 -16.92
CA ASN A 147 8.98 -14.90 -18.24
C ASN A 147 9.97 -13.73 -18.47
N GLN A 148 10.07 -12.75 -17.57
CA GLN A 148 11.03 -11.64 -17.73
C GLN A 148 12.43 -11.92 -17.20
N ASN A 149 12.67 -13.05 -16.55
CA ASN A 149 13.99 -13.42 -16.01
C ASN A 149 14.90 -14.17 -16.98
N GLU A 150 14.50 -14.34 -18.25
CA GLU A 150 15.29 -15.03 -19.29
C GLU A 150 15.80 -14.07 -20.39
N LYS A 151 16.13 -12.82 -20.02
CA LYS A 151 16.82 -11.93 -20.97
C LYS A 151 18.04 -11.30 -20.34
#